data_0664ff44aa9ab95dc5ca092e16a46364
#
_entry.id   0664ff44aa9ab95dc5ca092e16a46364
#
_cell.length_a   1.000
_cell.length_b   1.000
_cell.length_c   1.000
_cell.angle_alpha   90.00
_cell.angle_beta   90.00
_cell.angle_gamma   90.00
#
_symmetry.space_group_name_H-M   'P 1'
#
loop_
_entity.id
_entity.type
_entity.pdbx_description
1 polymer ?
#
loop_
_entity_poly.entity_id
_entity_poly.type
_entity_poly.pdbx_seq_one_letter_code
_entity_poly.pdbx_strand_id
1 'polypeptide(L)'
;GASAYAHGATGKGNDQCRFQLAAEALDPGVKMIAPWRIQKFRDLFPGRTEMIAYCENKNIPIKVSTSKPYSSDENCLHISYEAGDLEDLQRNGVDTVDFGMGVSPEEAPDEREQVTISFEQGVPVTVNGVNLDPLELVQKLNDIGGRNGIGRIDMVENRFVGMKSRGVYEAPGMTILYDALLVLEQLTLDRDLTHLRDRLKADVAEMVYYGHWYCAKMDALLAFIKESMRHVSGEVQLSLYKGNIIVDSRTSENSLYDEGIATMEGGGSYNQDDAEGFLRIMGLPYRVQGRTTPREY
;
A
#
# COMPACT_ATOMS: atom_id res chain seq x y z
N GLY A 1 31.32 -14.61 -2.90
CA GLY A 1 32.42 -13.93 -2.60
C GLY A 1 32.59 -12.48 -3.09
N ALA A 2 31.55 -11.60 -3.09
CA ALA A 2 31.77 -10.17 -3.29
C ALA A 2 32.28 -9.54 -1.99
N SER A 3 33.20 -8.58 -2.08
CA SER A 3 33.77 -7.85 -0.93
C SER A 3 33.15 -6.47 -0.73
N ALA A 4 32.26 -6.06 -1.61
CA ALA A 4 31.57 -4.78 -1.56
C ALA A 4 30.24 -4.85 -2.32
N TYR A 5 29.28 -4.01 -1.90
CA TYR A 5 28.07 -3.69 -2.64
C TYR A 5 28.19 -2.31 -3.29
N ALA A 6 27.58 -2.17 -4.47
CA ALA A 6 27.52 -0.89 -5.16
C ALA A 6 26.09 -0.64 -5.65
N HIS A 7 25.63 0.62 -5.57
CA HIS A 7 24.35 1.03 -6.09
C HIS A 7 24.40 2.42 -6.73
N GLY A 8 23.50 2.69 -7.69
CA GLY A 8 23.37 3.96 -8.38
C GLY A 8 22.32 4.92 -7.80
N ALA A 9 21.75 4.61 -6.63
CA ALA A 9 20.73 5.47 -6.02
C ALA A 9 21.28 6.85 -5.67
N THR A 10 20.47 7.89 -5.94
CA THR A 10 20.86 9.28 -5.68
C THR A 10 20.88 9.60 -4.18
N GLY A 11 21.65 10.63 -3.77
CA GLY A 11 21.69 11.10 -2.39
C GLY A 11 20.38 11.77 -1.90
N LYS A 12 19.41 11.99 -2.80
CA LYS A 12 18.11 12.61 -2.51
C LYS A 12 16.96 11.58 -2.40
N GLY A 13 17.18 10.34 -2.88
CA GLY A 13 16.18 9.27 -2.87
C GLY A 13 16.22 8.42 -1.62
N ASN A 14 15.11 7.70 -1.34
CA ASN A 14 15.02 6.75 -0.23
C ASN A 14 15.79 5.45 -0.50
N ASP A 15 16.01 5.09 -1.76
CA ASP A 15 16.61 3.80 -2.17
C ASP A 15 18.00 3.60 -1.60
N GLN A 16 18.80 4.67 -1.50
CA GLN A 16 20.10 4.60 -0.86
C GLN A 16 20.03 4.08 0.58
N CYS A 17 18.98 4.45 1.34
CA CYS A 17 18.77 4.00 2.70
C CYS A 17 18.35 2.52 2.70
N ARG A 18 17.41 2.15 1.85
CA ARG A 18 16.91 0.76 1.72
C ARG A 18 18.04 -0.20 1.38
N PHE A 19 18.88 0.13 0.38
CA PHE A 19 20.02 -0.71 0.00
C PHE A 19 21.07 -0.82 1.11
N GLN A 20 21.43 0.28 1.75
CA GLN A 20 22.45 0.26 2.78
C GLN A 20 21.99 -0.46 4.04
N LEU A 21 20.82 -0.13 4.57
CA LEU A 21 20.31 -0.73 5.80
C LEU A 21 20.08 -2.24 5.64
N ALA A 22 19.55 -2.67 4.49
CA ALA A 22 19.40 -4.09 4.19
C ALA A 22 20.75 -4.80 4.09
N ALA A 23 21.74 -4.21 3.41
CA ALA A 23 23.08 -4.79 3.28
C ALA A 23 23.79 -4.90 4.64
N GLU A 24 23.73 -3.87 5.48
CA GLU A 24 24.35 -3.87 6.82
C GLU A 24 23.66 -4.89 7.76
N ALA A 25 22.35 -5.10 7.62
CA ALA A 25 21.64 -6.09 8.41
C ALA A 25 21.96 -7.54 8.00
N LEU A 26 22.17 -7.79 6.70
CA LEU A 26 22.41 -9.13 6.17
C LEU A 26 23.90 -9.50 6.14
N ASP A 27 24.80 -8.54 5.99
CA ASP A 27 26.24 -8.72 5.93
C ASP A 27 26.95 -7.58 6.67
N PRO A 28 27.01 -7.65 8.01
CA PRO A 28 27.60 -6.62 8.84
C PRO A 28 29.08 -6.34 8.48
N GLY A 29 29.39 -5.08 8.19
CA GLY A 29 30.73 -4.66 7.82
C GLY A 29 31.03 -4.73 6.32
N VAL A 30 30.09 -5.09 5.48
CA VAL A 30 30.24 -5.04 4.02
C VAL A 30 30.52 -3.62 3.55
N LYS A 31 31.46 -3.50 2.62
CA LYS A 31 31.81 -2.19 2.04
C LYS A 31 30.72 -1.72 1.08
N MET A 32 30.16 -0.54 1.33
CA MET A 32 29.19 0.09 0.43
C MET A 32 29.87 1.11 -0.49
N ILE A 33 29.60 1.03 -1.79
CA ILE A 33 30.06 1.97 -2.82
C ILE A 33 28.80 2.67 -3.39
N ALA A 34 28.61 3.92 -3.00
CA ALA A 34 27.51 4.76 -3.47
C ALA A 34 28.09 5.98 -4.22
N PRO A 35 28.23 5.94 -5.55
CA PRO A 35 28.91 6.98 -6.33
C PRO A 35 28.36 8.39 -6.08
N TRP A 36 27.05 8.54 -5.94
CA TRP A 36 26.40 9.83 -5.65
C TRP A 36 26.77 10.46 -4.30
N ARG A 37 27.46 9.72 -3.41
CA ARG A 37 28.05 10.24 -2.16
C ARG A 37 29.50 10.63 -2.33
N ILE A 38 30.12 10.32 -3.47
CA ILE A 38 31.54 10.60 -3.77
C ILE A 38 31.64 11.93 -4.52
N GLN A 39 32.34 12.92 -3.94
CA GLN A 39 32.44 14.26 -4.52
C GLN A 39 32.96 14.22 -5.96
N LYS A 40 34.03 13.50 -6.23
CA LYS A 40 34.61 13.36 -7.59
C LYS A 40 33.60 12.86 -8.63
N PHE A 41 32.68 11.97 -8.22
CA PHE A 41 31.64 11.48 -9.12
C PHE A 41 30.59 12.57 -9.40
N ARG A 42 30.19 13.32 -8.35
CA ARG A 42 29.22 14.43 -8.51
C ARG A 42 29.77 15.58 -9.35
N ASP A 43 31.10 15.81 -9.29
CA ASP A 43 31.74 16.82 -10.11
C ASP A 43 31.76 16.45 -11.61
N LEU A 44 31.81 15.13 -11.91
CA LEU A 44 31.72 14.61 -13.28
C LEU A 44 30.28 14.54 -13.79
N PHE A 45 29.34 14.27 -12.91
CA PHE A 45 27.93 14.05 -13.23
C PHE A 45 27.05 14.90 -12.31
N PRO A 46 26.95 16.22 -12.51
CA PRO A 46 26.10 17.09 -11.68
C PRO A 46 24.62 16.75 -11.78
N GLY A 47 24.21 16.17 -12.91
CA GLY A 47 22.82 15.81 -13.17
C GLY A 47 22.64 14.76 -14.25
N ARG A 48 21.37 14.57 -14.62
CA ARG A 48 20.93 13.59 -15.64
C ARG A 48 21.47 13.88 -17.03
N THR A 49 21.53 15.14 -17.40
CA THR A 49 21.98 15.60 -18.74
C THR A 49 23.41 15.15 -19.01
N GLU A 50 24.30 15.35 -18.05
CA GLU A 50 25.71 14.97 -18.18
C GLU A 50 25.90 13.46 -18.24
N MET A 51 25.07 12.70 -17.51
CA MET A 51 25.10 11.24 -17.59
C MET A 51 24.62 10.72 -18.94
N ILE A 52 23.56 11.30 -19.52
CA ILE A 52 23.05 10.95 -20.84
C ILE A 52 24.15 11.22 -21.89
N ALA A 53 24.72 12.41 -21.88
CA ALA A 53 25.81 12.77 -22.80
C ALA A 53 27.02 11.83 -22.66
N TYR A 54 27.35 11.42 -21.45
CA TYR A 54 28.41 10.44 -21.23
C TYR A 54 28.08 9.07 -21.81
N CYS A 55 26.84 8.59 -21.62
CA CYS A 55 26.40 7.33 -22.19
C CYS A 55 26.44 7.34 -23.73
N GLU A 56 25.96 8.42 -24.34
CA GLU A 56 26.03 8.61 -25.80
C GLU A 56 27.47 8.59 -26.31
N ASN A 57 28.36 9.35 -25.65
CA ASN A 57 29.79 9.39 -25.99
C ASN A 57 30.50 8.03 -25.87
N LYS A 58 30.01 7.17 -24.96
CA LYS A 58 30.61 5.85 -24.68
C LYS A 58 29.85 4.69 -25.35
N ASN A 59 28.83 5.00 -26.16
CA ASN A 59 27.95 4.02 -26.78
C ASN A 59 27.34 3.03 -25.77
N ILE A 60 27.00 3.54 -24.55
CA ILE A 60 26.30 2.76 -23.54
C ILE A 60 24.80 2.83 -23.86
N PRO A 61 24.13 1.69 -24.12
CA PRO A 61 22.70 1.71 -24.43
C PRO A 61 21.90 2.15 -23.21
N ILE A 62 21.07 3.18 -23.36
CA ILE A 62 20.14 3.67 -22.35
C ILE A 62 18.73 3.70 -22.91
N LYS A 63 17.75 3.29 -22.11
CA LYS A 63 16.32 3.33 -22.49
C LYS A 63 15.70 4.73 -22.34
N VAL A 64 16.47 5.68 -21.84
CA VAL A 64 15.99 7.02 -21.55
C VAL A 64 15.97 7.84 -22.82
N SER A 65 14.79 8.31 -23.22
CA SER A 65 14.66 9.34 -24.24
C SER A 65 14.36 10.69 -23.57
N THR A 66 14.78 11.78 -24.22
CA THR A 66 14.39 13.15 -23.86
C THR A 66 12.88 13.41 -24.02
N SER A 67 12.13 12.42 -24.53
CA SER A 67 10.69 12.52 -24.81
C SER A 67 9.78 12.19 -23.62
N LYS A 68 10.27 11.54 -22.55
CA LYS A 68 9.48 11.32 -21.34
C LYS A 68 9.93 12.30 -20.26
N PRO A 69 9.08 13.28 -19.90
CA PRO A 69 9.45 14.36 -18.99
C PRO A 69 9.47 13.95 -17.51
N TYR A 70 9.33 12.67 -17.17
CA TYR A 70 9.33 12.10 -15.82
C TYR A 70 10.18 10.81 -15.79
N SER A 71 10.50 10.33 -14.58
CA SER A 71 11.09 9.01 -14.34
C SER A 71 10.00 8.00 -13.99
N SER A 72 10.19 6.72 -14.33
CA SER A 72 9.32 5.62 -13.92
C SER A 72 10.14 4.47 -13.37
N ASP A 73 9.69 3.91 -12.24
CA ASP A 73 10.24 2.71 -11.62
C ASP A 73 9.14 1.66 -11.52
N GLU A 74 9.37 0.49 -12.13
CA GLU A 74 8.39 -0.58 -12.25
C GLU A 74 8.79 -1.85 -11.52
N ASN A 75 7.81 -2.50 -10.92
CA ASN A 75 7.92 -3.87 -10.40
C ASN A 75 6.57 -4.59 -10.56
N CYS A 76 6.49 -5.85 -10.11
CA CYS A 76 5.26 -6.64 -10.27
C CYS A 76 4.05 -6.11 -9.48
N LEU A 77 4.24 -5.24 -8.49
CA LEU A 77 3.16 -4.74 -7.63
C LEU A 77 2.63 -3.38 -8.08
N HIS A 78 3.50 -2.53 -8.64
CA HIS A 78 3.15 -1.15 -9.02
C HIS A 78 4.17 -0.54 -9.98
N ILE A 79 3.77 0.57 -10.60
CA ILE A 79 4.68 1.52 -11.23
C ILE A 79 4.57 2.85 -10.51
N SER A 80 5.72 3.45 -10.20
CA SER A 80 5.81 4.82 -9.70
C SER A 80 6.34 5.75 -10.77
N TYR A 81 5.79 6.97 -10.82
CA TYR A 81 6.20 8.04 -11.71
C TYR A 81 6.55 9.27 -10.89
N GLU A 82 7.73 9.85 -11.11
CA GLU A 82 8.21 11.01 -10.36
C GLU A 82 9.14 11.91 -11.20
N ALA A 83 9.49 13.06 -10.65
CA ALA A 83 10.40 14.04 -11.22
C ALA A 83 9.90 14.74 -12.50
N GLY A 84 10.72 15.65 -13.04
CA GLY A 84 10.44 16.40 -14.26
C GLY A 84 9.14 17.20 -14.18
N ASP A 85 8.26 17.01 -15.14
CA ASP A 85 6.97 17.73 -15.22
C ASP A 85 6.05 17.47 -14.03
N LEU A 86 6.22 16.36 -13.32
CA LEU A 86 5.45 16.05 -12.10
C LEU A 86 5.88 16.89 -10.88
N GLU A 87 7.03 17.57 -10.92
CA GLU A 87 7.45 18.48 -9.86
C GLU A 87 6.60 19.77 -9.81
N ASP A 88 5.91 20.10 -10.90
CA ASP A 88 4.96 21.19 -10.94
C ASP A 88 3.59 20.74 -10.40
N LEU A 89 3.27 21.13 -9.18
CA LEU A 89 2.02 20.76 -8.49
C LEU A 89 0.76 21.36 -9.13
N GLN A 90 0.88 22.32 -10.04
CA GLN A 90 -0.26 22.92 -10.76
C GLN A 90 -0.66 22.09 -11.99
N ARG A 91 0.20 21.17 -12.45
CA ARG A 91 -0.15 20.23 -13.51
C ARG A 91 -0.93 19.06 -12.95
N ASN A 92 -1.91 18.59 -13.71
CA ASN A 92 -2.60 17.34 -13.41
C ASN A 92 -1.62 16.18 -13.63
N GLY A 93 -1.26 15.47 -12.54
CA GLY A 93 -0.30 14.37 -12.59
C GLY A 93 -0.82 13.18 -13.39
N VAL A 94 -2.11 12.89 -13.28
CA VAL A 94 -2.72 11.76 -13.99
C VAL A 94 -2.74 12.00 -15.50
N ASP A 95 -2.98 13.23 -15.95
CA ASP A 95 -2.95 13.58 -17.39
C ASP A 95 -1.52 13.70 -17.96
N THR A 96 -0.52 13.87 -17.08
CA THR A 96 0.88 14.00 -17.47
C THR A 96 1.54 12.63 -17.72
N VAL A 97 1.03 11.57 -17.06
CA VAL A 97 1.63 10.24 -17.06
C VAL A 97 1.02 9.36 -18.16
N ASP A 98 1.88 8.73 -18.94
CA ASP A 98 1.54 7.62 -19.82
C ASP A 98 1.60 6.31 -19.00
N PHE A 99 0.46 5.87 -18.51
CA PHE A 99 0.33 4.73 -17.60
C PHE A 99 0.66 3.40 -18.29
N GLY A 100 1.39 2.52 -17.61
CA GLY A 100 1.89 1.27 -18.16
C GLY A 100 1.08 0.02 -17.76
N MET A 101 0.27 0.10 -16.70
CA MET A 101 -0.48 -1.06 -16.19
C MET A 101 -1.96 -1.04 -16.53
N GLY A 102 -2.53 0.10 -16.92
CA GLY A 102 -3.96 0.16 -17.16
C GLY A 102 -4.44 1.39 -17.92
N VAL A 103 -5.72 1.36 -18.28
CA VAL A 103 -6.42 2.44 -18.99
C VAL A 103 -6.95 3.48 -18.01
N SER A 104 -7.34 4.66 -18.51
CA SER A 104 -8.03 5.66 -17.70
C SER A 104 -9.45 5.19 -17.32
N PRO A 105 -10.04 5.70 -16.23
CA PRO A 105 -11.42 5.40 -15.89
C PRO A 105 -12.41 5.73 -17.02
N GLU A 106 -12.14 6.75 -17.81
CA GLU A 106 -12.95 7.15 -18.97
C GLU A 106 -12.90 6.12 -20.10
N GLU A 107 -11.74 5.50 -20.31
CA GLU A 107 -11.50 4.49 -21.34
C GLU A 107 -11.89 3.07 -20.89
N ALA A 108 -12.11 2.87 -19.59
CA ALA A 108 -12.53 1.58 -19.05
C ALA A 108 -13.94 1.19 -19.54
N PRO A 109 -14.25 -0.12 -19.61
CA PRO A 109 -15.54 -0.64 -20.06
C PRO A 109 -16.75 -0.02 -19.35
N ASP A 110 -17.86 0.13 -20.08
CA ASP A 110 -19.13 0.62 -19.54
C ASP A 110 -19.91 -0.49 -18.79
N GLU A 111 -19.39 -1.70 -18.74
CA GLU A 111 -19.95 -2.83 -18.01
C GLU A 111 -19.10 -3.13 -16.78
N ARG A 112 -19.77 -3.54 -15.69
CA ARG A 112 -19.10 -4.00 -14.47
C ARG A 112 -18.44 -5.34 -14.71
N GLU A 113 -17.18 -5.46 -14.29
CA GLU A 113 -16.48 -6.74 -14.26
C GLU A 113 -16.44 -7.27 -12.82
N GLN A 114 -16.96 -8.49 -12.61
CA GLN A 114 -16.92 -9.14 -11.32
C GLN A 114 -15.58 -9.87 -11.11
N VAL A 115 -15.07 -9.78 -9.89
CA VAL A 115 -13.91 -10.55 -9.42
C VAL A 115 -14.22 -11.13 -8.04
N THR A 116 -13.94 -12.42 -7.88
CA THR A 116 -14.07 -13.13 -6.61
C THR A 116 -12.69 -13.54 -6.13
N ILE A 117 -12.37 -13.24 -4.87
CA ILE A 117 -11.08 -13.56 -4.25
C ILE A 117 -11.34 -14.34 -2.97
N SER A 118 -10.70 -15.52 -2.85
CA SER A 118 -10.71 -16.30 -1.61
C SER A 118 -9.42 -16.11 -0.84
N PHE A 119 -9.53 -16.03 0.48
CA PHE A 119 -8.43 -15.85 1.40
C PHE A 119 -8.36 -16.99 2.42
N GLU A 120 -7.14 -17.40 2.76
CA GLU A 120 -6.83 -18.29 3.88
C GLU A 120 -5.86 -17.59 4.83
N GLN A 121 -6.29 -17.34 6.07
CA GLN A 121 -5.50 -16.65 7.09
C GLN A 121 -4.90 -15.31 6.60
N GLY A 122 -5.70 -14.55 5.86
CA GLY A 122 -5.30 -13.26 5.30
C GLY A 122 -4.46 -13.33 4.01
N VAL A 123 -4.13 -14.53 3.53
CA VAL A 123 -3.38 -14.74 2.29
C VAL A 123 -4.37 -15.02 1.15
N PRO A 124 -4.34 -14.29 0.03
CA PRO A 124 -5.17 -14.58 -1.12
C PRO A 124 -4.71 -15.87 -1.80
N VAL A 125 -5.65 -16.78 -2.09
CA VAL A 125 -5.36 -18.11 -2.64
C VAL A 125 -6.01 -18.36 -3.98
N THR A 126 -7.19 -17.77 -4.27
CA THR A 126 -7.84 -17.93 -5.56
C THR A 126 -8.31 -16.59 -6.13
N VAL A 127 -8.36 -16.52 -7.45
CA VAL A 127 -9.06 -15.45 -8.20
C VAL A 127 -10.05 -16.12 -9.14
N ASN A 128 -11.32 -15.78 -9.02
CA ASN A 128 -12.43 -16.37 -9.79
C ASN A 128 -12.45 -17.91 -9.71
N GLY A 129 -12.22 -18.45 -8.51
CA GLY A 129 -12.20 -19.90 -8.25
C GLY A 129 -10.95 -20.63 -8.76
N VAL A 130 -9.98 -19.95 -9.36
CA VAL A 130 -8.73 -20.55 -9.84
C VAL A 130 -7.65 -20.36 -8.79
N ASN A 131 -7.04 -21.45 -8.33
CA ASN A 131 -5.87 -21.41 -7.44
C ASN A 131 -4.63 -21.01 -8.26
N LEU A 132 -3.95 -19.96 -7.84
CA LEU A 132 -2.80 -19.37 -8.53
C LEU A 132 -1.62 -19.26 -7.57
N ASP A 133 -0.40 -19.32 -8.10
CA ASP A 133 0.76 -18.92 -7.30
C ASP A 133 0.74 -17.40 -7.01
N PRO A 134 1.49 -16.90 -6.02
CA PRO A 134 1.42 -15.50 -5.63
C PRO A 134 1.73 -14.51 -6.77
N LEU A 135 2.65 -14.85 -7.67
CA LEU A 135 3.02 -13.98 -8.79
C LEU A 135 1.91 -13.96 -9.85
N GLU A 136 1.42 -15.15 -10.24
CA GLU A 136 0.30 -15.29 -11.20
C GLU A 136 -0.96 -14.58 -10.68
N LEU A 137 -1.23 -14.67 -9.38
CA LEU A 137 -2.37 -14.03 -8.73
C LEU A 137 -2.28 -12.50 -8.85
N VAL A 138 -1.14 -11.93 -8.52
CA VAL A 138 -0.93 -10.47 -8.64
C VAL A 138 -1.00 -10.03 -10.10
N GLN A 139 -0.37 -10.74 -11.03
CA GLN A 139 -0.44 -10.44 -12.46
C GLN A 139 -1.88 -10.48 -12.98
N LYS A 140 -2.63 -11.52 -12.59
CA LYS A 140 -4.05 -11.65 -12.96
C LYS A 140 -4.89 -10.46 -12.46
N LEU A 141 -4.66 -10.03 -11.22
CA LEU A 141 -5.37 -8.89 -10.66
C LEU A 141 -4.89 -7.55 -11.25
N ASN A 142 -3.62 -7.43 -11.62
CA ASN A 142 -3.13 -6.28 -12.36
C ASN A 142 -3.83 -6.15 -13.72
N ASP A 143 -4.00 -7.26 -14.46
CA ASP A 143 -4.69 -7.27 -15.75
C ASP A 143 -6.18 -6.89 -15.59
N ILE A 144 -6.84 -7.48 -14.58
CA ILE A 144 -8.25 -7.20 -14.29
C ILE A 144 -8.42 -5.73 -13.85
N GLY A 145 -7.64 -5.27 -12.88
CA GLY A 145 -7.73 -3.92 -12.35
C GLY A 145 -7.33 -2.86 -13.37
N GLY A 146 -6.27 -3.13 -14.13
CA GLY A 146 -5.75 -2.21 -15.15
C GLY A 146 -6.75 -1.90 -16.23
N ARG A 147 -7.40 -2.92 -16.82
CA ARG A 147 -8.44 -2.69 -17.85
C ARG A 147 -9.72 -2.03 -17.31
N ASN A 148 -9.92 -2.01 -15.98
CA ASN A 148 -11.03 -1.33 -15.32
C ASN A 148 -10.65 0.04 -14.73
N GLY A 149 -9.44 0.55 -14.99
CA GLY A 149 -8.95 1.85 -14.55
C GLY A 149 -8.69 1.95 -13.04
N ILE A 150 -8.46 0.81 -12.36
CA ILE A 150 -8.27 0.74 -10.90
C ILE A 150 -6.82 1.12 -10.51
N GLY A 151 -6.66 1.73 -9.34
CA GLY A 151 -5.40 1.78 -8.61
C GLY A 151 -4.46 2.92 -8.98
N ARG A 152 -4.97 4.04 -9.50
CA ARG A 152 -4.20 5.27 -9.75
C ARG A 152 -4.26 6.21 -8.56
N ILE A 153 -3.11 6.77 -8.20
CA ILE A 153 -2.98 7.71 -7.08
C ILE A 153 -1.97 8.81 -7.43
N ASP A 154 -2.31 10.06 -7.10
CA ASP A 154 -1.40 11.21 -7.15
C ASP A 154 -1.24 11.73 -5.72
N MET A 155 -0.01 11.78 -5.22
CA MET A 155 0.23 12.16 -3.84
C MET A 155 1.53 12.93 -3.65
N VAL A 156 1.52 13.81 -2.65
CA VAL A 156 2.74 14.45 -2.15
C VAL A 156 3.17 13.75 -0.87
N GLU A 157 4.24 12.98 -0.96
CA GLU A 157 4.78 12.16 0.11
C GLU A 157 5.90 12.84 0.90
N ASN A 158 6.28 12.26 2.04
CA ASN A 158 7.44 12.66 2.81
C ASN A 158 8.57 11.65 2.60
N ARG A 159 9.68 12.07 2.00
CA ARG A 159 10.86 11.22 1.87
C ARG A 159 11.57 11.03 3.20
N PHE A 160 12.23 9.90 3.39
CA PHE A 160 13.01 9.60 4.59
C PHE A 160 14.08 10.66 4.87
N VAL A 161 14.65 11.23 3.83
CA VAL A 161 15.64 12.32 3.91
C VAL A 161 15.04 13.70 4.29
N GLY A 162 13.75 13.77 4.63
CA GLY A 162 13.09 14.95 5.19
C GLY A 162 12.48 15.92 4.19
N MET A 163 12.53 15.64 2.89
CA MET A 163 11.91 16.49 1.87
C MET A 163 10.55 15.93 1.42
N LYS A 164 9.67 16.82 0.92
CA LYS A 164 8.45 16.40 0.21
C LYS A 164 8.77 16.11 -1.25
N SER A 165 8.07 15.14 -1.82
CA SER A 165 8.16 14.76 -3.23
C SER A 165 6.78 14.38 -3.74
N ARG A 166 6.43 14.73 -4.97
CA ARG A 166 5.22 14.24 -5.61
C ARG A 166 5.53 12.95 -6.35
N GLY A 167 4.66 11.97 -6.19
CA GLY A 167 4.65 10.74 -6.96
C GLY A 167 3.26 10.45 -7.49
N VAL A 168 3.19 9.94 -8.71
CA VAL A 168 1.99 9.34 -9.29
C VAL A 168 2.23 7.85 -9.37
N TYR A 169 1.23 7.05 -9.01
CA TYR A 169 1.37 5.61 -8.88
C TYR A 169 0.21 4.90 -9.58
N GLU A 170 0.49 3.72 -10.11
CA GLU A 170 -0.52 2.76 -10.49
C GLU A 170 -0.21 1.39 -9.84
N ALA A 171 -1.21 0.82 -9.18
CA ALA A 171 -1.10 -0.44 -8.46
C ALA A 171 -2.45 -1.20 -8.48
N PRO A 172 -2.92 -1.59 -9.67
CA PRO A 172 -4.30 -2.08 -9.83
C PRO A 172 -4.58 -3.35 -9.02
N GLY A 173 -3.74 -4.37 -9.09
CA GLY A 173 -3.94 -5.63 -8.38
C GLY A 173 -3.83 -5.47 -6.87
N MET A 174 -2.86 -4.67 -6.39
CA MET A 174 -2.69 -4.43 -4.96
C MET A 174 -3.85 -3.62 -4.37
N THR A 175 -4.43 -2.70 -5.12
CA THR A 175 -5.63 -1.96 -4.70
C THR A 175 -6.82 -2.89 -4.52
N ILE A 176 -7.06 -3.80 -5.48
CA ILE A 176 -8.12 -4.80 -5.37
C ILE A 176 -7.90 -5.72 -4.16
N LEU A 177 -6.67 -6.22 -3.96
CA LEU A 177 -6.34 -7.08 -2.83
C LEU A 177 -6.51 -6.38 -1.49
N TYR A 178 -6.08 -5.12 -1.39
CA TYR A 178 -6.23 -4.32 -0.18
C TYR A 178 -7.69 -4.15 0.20
N ASP A 179 -8.53 -3.74 -0.75
CA ASP A 179 -9.96 -3.52 -0.51
C ASP A 179 -10.69 -4.83 -0.17
N ALA A 180 -10.40 -5.91 -0.89
CA ALA A 180 -10.97 -7.22 -0.61
C ALA A 180 -10.60 -7.74 0.80
N LEU A 181 -9.32 -7.63 1.17
CA LEU A 181 -8.86 -8.04 2.49
C LEU A 181 -9.50 -7.21 3.60
N LEU A 182 -9.57 -5.89 3.43
CA LEU A 182 -10.22 -4.99 4.39
C LEU A 182 -11.69 -5.36 4.62
N VAL A 183 -12.40 -5.71 3.56
CA VAL A 183 -13.80 -6.17 3.62
C VAL A 183 -13.93 -7.47 4.44
N LEU A 184 -12.98 -8.40 4.30
CA LEU A 184 -12.99 -9.65 5.05
C LEU A 184 -12.56 -9.44 6.52
N GLU A 185 -11.58 -8.57 6.77
CA GLU A 185 -11.19 -8.16 8.13
C GLU A 185 -12.37 -7.58 8.92
N GLN A 186 -13.20 -6.73 8.28
CA GLN A 186 -14.41 -6.18 8.91
C GLN A 186 -15.42 -7.23 9.35
N LEU A 187 -15.43 -8.39 8.69
CA LEU A 187 -16.33 -9.50 9.01
C LEU A 187 -15.79 -10.40 10.11
N THR A 188 -14.48 -10.58 10.20
CA THR A 188 -13.83 -11.64 10.98
C THR A 188 -13.04 -11.15 12.20
N LEU A 189 -12.73 -9.85 12.27
CA LEU A 189 -12.00 -9.28 13.40
C LEU A 189 -12.93 -8.52 14.33
N ASP A 190 -12.68 -8.66 15.65
CA ASP A 190 -13.34 -7.83 16.63
C ASP A 190 -12.86 -6.36 16.57
N ARG A 191 -13.66 -5.47 17.18
CA ARG A 191 -13.40 -4.04 17.19
C ARG A 191 -12.01 -3.67 17.73
N ASP A 192 -11.60 -4.28 18.83
CA ASP A 192 -10.38 -3.85 19.54
C ASP A 192 -9.13 -4.29 18.77
N LEU A 193 -9.16 -5.48 18.16
CA LEU A 193 -8.11 -5.98 17.28
C LEU A 193 -8.05 -5.16 15.98
N THR A 194 -9.18 -4.83 15.38
CA THR A 194 -9.26 -3.96 14.19
C THR A 194 -8.60 -2.62 14.47
N HIS A 195 -8.96 -1.95 15.56
CA HIS A 195 -8.37 -0.65 15.94
C HIS A 195 -6.87 -0.74 16.25
N LEU A 196 -6.40 -1.84 16.84
CA LEU A 196 -4.97 -2.04 17.08
C LEU A 196 -4.22 -2.20 15.75
N ARG A 197 -4.74 -3.00 14.84
CA ARG A 197 -4.17 -3.17 13.50
C ARG A 197 -4.10 -1.87 12.73
N ASP A 198 -5.17 -1.07 12.75
CA ASP A 198 -5.21 0.24 12.07
C ASP A 198 -4.13 1.20 12.57
N ARG A 199 -3.86 1.19 13.87
CA ARG A 199 -2.75 1.98 14.44
C ARG A 199 -1.38 1.48 13.97
N LEU A 200 -1.20 0.16 13.87
CA LEU A 200 0.07 -0.44 13.47
C LEU A 200 0.33 -0.43 11.96
N LYS A 201 -0.70 -0.22 11.12
CA LYS A 201 -0.54 -0.10 9.64
C LYS A 201 0.48 0.98 9.27
N ALA A 202 0.44 2.13 9.92
CA ALA A 202 1.38 3.22 9.67
C ALA A 202 2.82 2.84 10.06
N ASP A 203 3.01 2.16 11.20
CA ASP A 203 4.32 1.66 11.63
C ASP A 203 4.90 0.68 10.61
N VAL A 204 4.10 -0.27 10.11
CA VAL A 204 4.55 -1.24 9.10
C VAL A 204 4.92 -0.54 7.79
N ALA A 205 4.06 0.37 7.32
CA ALA A 205 4.30 1.13 6.11
C ALA A 205 5.60 1.95 6.20
N GLU A 206 5.83 2.63 7.33
CA GLU A 206 7.06 3.38 7.59
C GLU A 206 8.30 2.48 7.58
N MET A 207 8.23 1.32 8.25
CA MET A 207 9.33 0.35 8.29
C MET A 207 9.71 -0.16 6.90
N VAL A 208 8.71 -0.48 6.07
CA VAL A 208 8.93 -0.89 4.67
C VAL A 208 9.52 0.27 3.86
N TYR A 209 8.92 1.45 3.96
CA TYR A 209 9.31 2.64 3.19
C TYR A 209 10.74 3.09 3.47
N TYR A 210 11.18 3.01 4.74
CA TYR A 210 12.53 3.41 5.18
C TYR A 210 13.59 2.31 5.03
N GLY A 211 13.20 1.10 4.66
CA GLY A 211 14.13 -0.02 4.48
C GLY A 211 14.52 -0.76 5.76
N HIS A 212 13.70 -0.64 6.81
CA HIS A 212 13.89 -1.34 8.09
C HIS A 212 13.32 -2.76 8.09
N TRP A 213 13.38 -3.46 6.94
CA TRP A 213 12.81 -4.80 6.81
C TRP A 213 13.46 -5.84 7.74
N TYR A 214 14.78 -5.77 7.89
CA TYR A 214 15.57 -6.75 8.66
C TYR A 214 15.90 -6.25 10.07
N CYS A 215 14.89 -5.88 10.86
CA CYS A 215 15.10 -5.44 12.22
C CYS A 215 14.09 -6.06 13.19
N ALA A 216 14.42 -6.13 14.47
CA ALA A 216 13.58 -6.75 15.51
C ALA A 216 12.17 -6.15 15.62
N LYS A 217 11.98 -4.84 15.35
CA LYS A 217 10.66 -4.21 15.33
C LYS A 217 9.81 -4.81 14.20
N MET A 218 10.37 -4.98 13.01
CA MET A 218 9.65 -5.58 11.87
C MET A 218 9.29 -7.04 12.16
N ASP A 219 10.20 -7.83 12.72
CA ASP A 219 9.93 -9.22 13.10
C ASP A 219 8.75 -9.33 14.07
N ALA A 220 8.70 -8.44 15.07
CA ALA A 220 7.61 -8.38 16.04
C ALA A 220 6.27 -7.98 15.37
N LEU A 221 6.29 -7.00 14.46
CA LEU A 221 5.12 -6.57 13.69
C LEU A 221 4.60 -7.67 12.77
N LEU A 222 5.49 -8.37 12.07
CA LEU A 222 5.12 -9.49 11.19
C LEU A 222 4.53 -10.66 12.00
N ALA A 223 5.07 -10.96 13.17
CA ALA A 223 4.51 -11.97 14.07
C ALA A 223 3.09 -11.58 14.54
N PHE A 224 2.88 -10.31 14.90
CA PHE A 224 1.56 -9.78 15.25
C PHE A 224 0.58 -9.86 14.08
N ILE A 225 1.00 -9.44 12.87
CA ILE A 225 0.17 -9.49 11.66
C ILE A 225 -0.26 -10.94 11.41
N LYS A 226 0.69 -11.87 11.39
CA LYS A 226 0.41 -13.30 11.16
C LYS A 226 -0.61 -13.85 12.15
N GLU A 227 -0.45 -13.55 13.45
CA GLU A 227 -1.37 -14.04 14.46
C GLU A 227 -2.76 -13.40 14.33
N SER A 228 -2.82 -12.09 14.05
CA SER A 228 -4.09 -11.38 13.88
C SER A 228 -4.90 -11.86 12.66
N MET A 229 -4.23 -12.47 11.67
CA MET A 229 -4.86 -13.01 10.46
C MET A 229 -5.37 -14.45 10.59
N ARG A 230 -5.13 -15.13 11.71
CA ARG A 230 -5.44 -16.56 11.90
C ARG A 230 -6.87 -16.94 11.49
N HIS A 231 -7.84 -16.06 11.73
CA HIS A 231 -9.26 -16.29 11.45
C HIS A 231 -9.79 -15.49 10.24
N VAL A 232 -8.91 -14.76 9.55
CA VAL A 232 -9.28 -13.97 8.36
C VAL A 232 -9.26 -14.88 7.14
N SER A 233 -10.28 -15.72 7.02
CA SER A 233 -10.47 -16.66 5.91
C SER A 233 -11.89 -16.55 5.39
N GLY A 234 -12.05 -16.59 4.06
CA GLY A 234 -13.36 -16.46 3.42
C GLY A 234 -13.25 -15.98 1.99
N GLU A 235 -14.37 -15.58 1.44
CA GLU A 235 -14.49 -15.13 0.05
C GLU A 235 -15.12 -13.75 -0.03
N VAL A 236 -14.58 -12.92 -0.92
CA VAL A 236 -15.09 -11.57 -1.21
C VAL A 236 -15.35 -11.48 -2.70
N GLN A 237 -16.55 -11.03 -3.07
CA GLN A 237 -16.92 -10.70 -4.44
C GLN A 237 -17.00 -9.20 -4.61
N LEU A 238 -16.31 -8.70 -5.63
CA LEU A 238 -16.24 -7.29 -5.98
C LEU A 238 -16.71 -7.07 -7.41
N SER A 239 -17.30 -5.92 -7.68
CA SER A 239 -17.53 -5.38 -9.02
C SER A 239 -16.61 -4.22 -9.27
N LEU A 240 -15.86 -4.26 -10.37
CA LEU A 240 -14.98 -3.18 -10.81
C LEU A 240 -15.67 -2.37 -11.89
N TYR A 241 -15.63 -1.05 -11.75
CA TYR A 241 -16.30 -0.17 -12.72
C TYR A 241 -15.64 1.20 -12.76
N LYS A 242 -15.02 1.53 -13.86
CA LYS A 242 -14.45 2.87 -14.15
C LYS A 242 -13.66 3.46 -12.97
N GLY A 243 -12.64 2.73 -12.53
CA GLY A 243 -11.75 3.13 -11.44
C GLY A 243 -12.30 2.91 -10.03
N ASN A 244 -13.53 2.38 -9.89
CA ASN A 244 -14.16 2.11 -8.60
C ASN A 244 -14.23 0.62 -8.30
N ILE A 245 -14.11 0.30 -7.01
CA ILE A 245 -14.31 -1.05 -6.46
C ILE A 245 -15.60 -1.04 -5.64
N ILE A 246 -16.52 -1.93 -5.98
CA ILE A 246 -17.85 -2.07 -5.34
C ILE A 246 -17.90 -3.44 -4.70
N VAL A 247 -18.26 -3.51 -3.43
CA VAL A 247 -18.41 -4.77 -2.72
C VAL A 247 -19.79 -5.37 -3.02
N ASP A 248 -19.80 -6.53 -3.66
CA ASP A 248 -21.05 -7.25 -3.98
C ASP A 248 -21.45 -8.18 -2.84
N SER A 249 -20.51 -9.00 -2.35
CA SER A 249 -20.76 -9.93 -1.24
C SER A 249 -19.47 -10.31 -0.48
N ARG A 250 -19.66 -10.87 0.71
CA ARG A 250 -18.58 -11.40 1.54
C ARG A 250 -19.10 -12.57 2.37
N THR A 251 -18.30 -13.61 2.52
CA THR A 251 -18.62 -14.78 3.33
C THR A 251 -17.42 -15.29 4.10
N SER A 252 -17.63 -15.78 5.31
CA SER A 252 -16.60 -16.42 6.13
C SER A 252 -17.25 -17.37 7.13
N GLU A 253 -16.64 -18.54 7.35
CA GLU A 253 -17.00 -19.42 8.46
C GLU A 253 -16.61 -18.83 9.84
N ASN A 254 -15.68 -17.86 9.86
CA ASN A 254 -15.24 -17.15 11.05
C ASN A 254 -15.95 -15.79 11.23
N SER A 255 -17.11 -15.60 10.59
CA SER A 255 -17.88 -14.35 10.67
C SER A 255 -18.27 -14.04 12.12
N LEU A 256 -17.99 -12.80 12.55
CA LEU A 256 -18.52 -12.23 13.79
C LEU A 256 -19.85 -11.50 13.60
N TYR A 257 -20.32 -11.39 12.34
CA TYR A 257 -21.61 -10.83 12.02
C TYR A 257 -22.69 -11.92 12.19
N ASP A 258 -23.57 -11.71 13.16
CA ASP A 258 -24.73 -12.54 13.42
C ASP A 258 -26.00 -11.76 13.07
N GLU A 259 -26.76 -12.24 12.09
CA GLU A 259 -27.96 -11.57 11.61
C GLU A 259 -29.02 -11.44 12.69
N GLY A 260 -29.13 -12.45 13.59
CA GLY A 260 -30.09 -12.44 14.70
C GLY A 260 -29.76 -11.38 15.76
N ILE A 261 -28.47 -11.08 15.96
CA ILE A 261 -28.02 -10.03 16.87
C ILE A 261 -28.08 -8.66 16.20
N ALA A 262 -27.70 -8.58 14.93
CA ALA A 262 -27.55 -7.32 14.21
C ALA A 262 -28.87 -6.71 13.68
N THR A 263 -29.95 -7.51 13.62
CA THR A 263 -31.23 -7.05 13.08
C THR A 263 -31.82 -5.90 13.90
N MET A 264 -32.37 -4.91 13.20
CA MET A 264 -33.15 -3.80 13.78
C MET A 264 -34.64 -4.15 13.91
N GLU A 265 -35.04 -5.31 13.38
CA GLU A 265 -36.43 -5.76 13.43
C GLU A 265 -36.78 -6.40 14.79
N GLY A 266 -38.05 -6.42 15.12
CA GLY A 266 -38.53 -7.10 16.33
C GLY A 266 -38.27 -8.60 16.28
N GLY A 267 -37.79 -9.19 17.38
CA GLY A 267 -37.55 -10.64 17.50
C GLY A 267 -36.09 -11.08 17.33
N GLY A 268 -35.14 -10.14 17.22
CA GLY A 268 -33.70 -10.43 17.28
C GLY A 268 -33.27 -10.96 18.65
N SER A 269 -32.09 -11.59 18.71
CA SER A 269 -31.53 -12.18 19.94
C SER A 269 -30.82 -11.17 20.86
N TYR A 270 -30.64 -9.91 20.41
CA TYR A 270 -30.03 -8.86 21.23
C TYR A 270 -31.00 -8.34 22.28
N ASN A 271 -30.59 -8.43 23.56
CA ASN A 271 -31.37 -7.88 24.66
C ASN A 271 -31.08 -6.37 24.84
N GLN A 272 -32.02 -5.51 24.44
CA GLN A 272 -31.86 -4.06 24.52
C GLN A 272 -31.79 -3.52 25.98
N ASP A 273 -32.34 -4.27 26.96
CA ASP A 273 -32.31 -3.85 28.37
C ASP A 273 -30.88 -3.83 28.93
N ASP A 274 -29.98 -4.65 28.39
CA ASP A 274 -28.56 -4.70 28.81
C ASP A 274 -27.82 -3.39 28.48
N ALA A 275 -28.27 -2.67 27.46
CA ALA A 275 -27.67 -1.39 27.06
C ALA A 275 -27.80 -0.32 28.15
N GLU A 276 -28.91 -0.29 28.89
CA GLU A 276 -29.10 0.69 30.00
C GLU A 276 -28.05 0.49 31.10
N GLY A 277 -27.82 -0.75 31.50
CA GLY A 277 -26.82 -1.11 32.52
C GLY A 277 -25.41 -0.73 32.09
N PHE A 278 -25.05 -1.10 30.86
CA PHE A 278 -23.77 -0.76 30.24
C PHE A 278 -23.53 0.75 30.17
N LEU A 279 -24.47 1.52 29.65
CA LEU A 279 -24.38 2.98 29.53
C LEU A 279 -24.32 3.68 30.88
N ARG A 280 -25.00 3.13 31.90
CA ARG A 280 -24.98 3.64 33.27
C ARG A 280 -23.58 3.55 33.85
N ILE A 281 -22.87 2.42 33.66
CA ILE A 281 -21.48 2.23 34.10
C ILE A 281 -20.52 3.07 33.28
N MET A 282 -20.58 3.00 31.96
CA MET A 282 -19.72 3.77 31.08
C MET A 282 -19.88 5.30 31.23
N GLY A 283 -21.05 5.76 31.62
CA GLY A 283 -21.33 7.17 31.88
C GLY A 283 -20.81 7.71 33.22
N LEU A 284 -20.29 6.85 34.13
CA LEU A 284 -19.82 7.31 35.45
C LEU A 284 -18.74 8.39 35.38
N PRO A 285 -17.65 8.25 34.61
CA PRO A 285 -16.63 9.28 34.53
C PRO A 285 -17.19 10.62 34.01
N TYR A 286 -18.04 10.56 33.00
CA TYR A 286 -18.66 11.75 32.41
C TYR A 286 -19.58 12.48 33.38
N ARG A 287 -20.36 11.74 34.19
CA ARG A 287 -21.22 12.31 35.23
C ARG A 287 -20.40 12.98 36.34
N VAL A 288 -19.29 12.37 36.75
CA VAL A 288 -18.39 12.98 37.73
C VAL A 288 -17.75 14.23 37.16
N GLN A 289 -17.19 14.14 35.94
CA GLN A 289 -16.57 15.29 35.27
C GLN A 289 -17.54 16.44 35.05
N GLY A 290 -18.78 16.16 34.65
CA GLY A 290 -19.79 17.21 34.48
C GLY A 290 -20.19 17.95 35.78
N ARG A 291 -19.97 17.32 36.95
CA ARG A 291 -20.18 17.99 38.24
C ARG A 291 -18.96 18.79 38.69
N THR A 292 -17.75 18.28 38.41
CA THR A 292 -16.50 18.90 38.88
C THR A 292 -15.97 19.95 37.93
N THR A 293 -16.26 19.82 36.65
CA THR A 293 -15.82 20.75 35.60
C THR A 293 -16.98 20.99 34.62
N PRO A 294 -18.01 21.74 35.00
CA PRO A 294 -19.12 22.05 34.09
C PRO A 294 -18.60 22.72 32.82
N ARG A 295 -19.10 22.31 31.65
CA ARG A 295 -18.80 22.98 30.38
C ARG A 295 -19.83 24.12 30.22
N GLU A 296 -19.34 25.32 29.99
CA GLU A 296 -20.14 26.46 29.48
C GLU A 296 -20.27 26.29 27.96
N TYR A 297 -21.51 26.20 27.45
CA TYR A 297 -21.84 26.13 26.03
C TYR A 297 -22.29 27.49 25.52
#